data_dde65b7049d03d368430ecb83a9533b4
#
_entry.id   dde65b7049d03d368430ecb83a9533b4
#
_cell.length_a   1.000
_cell.length_b   1.000
_cell.length_c   1.000
_cell.angle_alpha   90.00
_cell.angle_beta   90.00
_cell.angle_gamma   90.00
#
_symmetry.space_group_name_H-M   'P 1'
#
loop_
_entity.id
_entity.type
_entity.pdbx_description
1 polymer ?
#
loop_
_entity_poly.entity_id
_entity_poly.type
_entity_poly.pdbx_seq_one_letter_code
_entity_poly.pdbx_strand_id
1 'polypeptide(L)'
;MLVTAFEGWNDAGDAASGAARWLIHRHAAEQVATLESEEFFDFTTTRPLVEQTEAGDRRIVWPDTELWTATTSTERDLAILVGHEPHLRWRTWSRAVVELAQSLDVSMVITLGALLSDIPHTRPTMVTGTADE
;
A
#
# COMPACT_ATOMS: atom_id res chain seq x y z
N MET A 1 4.94 1.10 14.01
CA MET A 1 4.83 -0.08 13.14
C MET A 1 4.44 0.36 11.74
N LEU A 2 5.07 -0.15 10.69
CA LEU A 2 4.72 0.13 9.28
C LEU A 2 4.11 -1.12 8.63
N VAL A 3 2.94 -0.98 8.04
CA VAL A 3 2.31 -1.99 7.18
C VAL A 3 2.43 -1.53 5.74
N THR A 4 2.88 -2.40 4.84
CA THR A 4 3.01 -2.09 3.41
C THR A 4 2.20 -3.07 2.57
N ALA A 5 1.54 -2.57 1.52
CA ALA A 5 0.86 -3.37 0.52
C ALA A 5 0.93 -2.66 -0.85
N PHE A 6 1.24 -3.41 -1.89
CA PHE A 6 1.38 -2.85 -3.23
C PHE A 6 0.53 -3.63 -4.22
N GLU A 7 -0.33 -2.91 -4.93
CA GLU A 7 -1.12 -3.40 -6.04
C GLU A 7 -0.18 -3.83 -7.18
N GLY A 8 -0.45 -4.97 -7.78
CA GLY A 8 0.38 -5.51 -8.85
C GLY A 8 0.50 -7.03 -8.79
N TRP A 9 1.67 -7.55 -9.09
CA TRP A 9 1.89 -9.00 -9.18
C TRP A 9 1.65 -9.74 -7.85
N ASN A 10 1.95 -9.12 -6.73
CA ASN A 10 1.84 -9.70 -5.39
C ASN A 10 0.55 -9.31 -4.66
N ASP A 11 -0.52 -9.01 -5.38
CA ASP A 11 -1.80 -8.59 -4.80
C ASP A 11 -2.98 -9.28 -5.50
N ALA A 12 -3.00 -10.60 -5.46
CA ALA A 12 -4.05 -11.39 -6.08
C ALA A 12 -5.44 -11.05 -5.50
N GLY A 13 -6.35 -10.60 -6.37
CA GLY A 13 -7.71 -10.22 -6.01
C GLY A 13 -7.77 -9.01 -5.09
N ASP A 14 -6.79 -8.11 -5.16
CA ASP A 14 -6.67 -6.90 -4.34
C ASP A 14 -6.72 -7.19 -2.83
N ALA A 15 -6.26 -8.38 -2.43
CA ALA A 15 -6.44 -8.84 -1.05
C ALA A 15 -5.47 -8.14 -0.08
N ALA A 16 -4.22 -7.91 -0.49
CA ALA A 16 -3.22 -7.25 0.34
C ALA A 16 -3.49 -5.73 0.42
N SER A 17 -3.69 -5.07 -0.73
CA SER A 17 -4.04 -3.64 -0.78
C SER A 17 -5.38 -3.37 -0.10
N GLY A 18 -6.38 -4.24 -0.32
CA GLY A 18 -7.68 -4.17 0.34
C GLY A 18 -7.56 -4.27 1.86
N ALA A 19 -6.70 -5.16 2.38
CA ALA A 19 -6.43 -5.26 3.81
C ALA A 19 -5.77 -3.99 4.37
N ALA A 20 -4.79 -3.41 3.65
CA ALA A 20 -4.16 -2.15 4.04
C ALA A 20 -5.18 -0.99 4.04
N ARG A 21 -6.02 -0.88 3.00
CA ARG A 21 -7.09 0.14 2.92
C ARG A 21 -8.15 -0.05 4.01
N TRP A 22 -8.45 -1.30 4.37
CA TRP A 22 -9.33 -1.58 5.50
C TRP A 22 -8.73 -1.08 6.82
N LEU A 23 -7.42 -1.25 7.05
CA LEU A 23 -6.74 -0.72 8.24
C LEU A 23 -6.80 0.83 8.27
N ILE A 24 -6.58 1.50 7.14
CA ILE A 24 -6.73 2.96 7.01
C ILE A 24 -8.13 3.39 7.49
N HIS A 25 -9.15 2.74 6.97
CA HIS A 25 -10.55 3.06 7.30
C HIS A 25 -10.88 2.73 8.76
N ARG A 26 -10.45 1.55 9.23
CA ARG A 26 -10.72 1.05 10.60
C ARG A 26 -10.12 1.93 11.68
N HIS A 27 -8.97 2.53 11.42
CA HIS A 27 -8.26 3.37 12.38
C HIS A 27 -8.42 4.87 12.10
N ALA A 28 -9.27 5.25 11.13
CA ALA A 28 -9.43 6.64 10.68
C ALA A 28 -8.07 7.31 10.42
N ALA A 29 -7.18 6.59 9.72
CA ALA A 29 -5.84 7.09 9.43
C ALA A 29 -5.88 8.33 8.55
N GLU A 30 -4.94 9.23 8.77
CA GLU A 30 -4.77 10.46 7.98
C GLU A 30 -3.63 10.27 6.97
N GLN A 31 -3.85 10.74 5.73
CA GLN A 31 -2.80 10.75 4.72
C GLN A 31 -1.80 11.87 5.04
N VAL A 32 -0.55 11.49 5.23
CA VAL A 32 0.51 12.42 5.64
C VAL A 32 1.54 12.69 4.56
N ALA A 33 1.66 11.80 3.57
CA ALA A 33 2.57 11.98 2.44
C ALA A 33 2.13 11.17 1.22
N THR A 34 2.68 11.53 0.08
CA THR A 34 2.55 10.81 -1.19
C THR A 34 3.92 10.70 -1.84
N LEU A 35 4.25 9.53 -2.34
CA LEU A 35 5.40 9.33 -3.19
C LEU A 35 4.93 9.48 -4.64
N GLU A 36 5.33 10.58 -5.28
CA GLU A 36 4.88 10.93 -6.62
C GLU A 36 5.25 9.87 -7.66
N SER A 37 4.31 9.59 -8.52
CA SER A 37 4.36 8.47 -9.47
C SER A 37 5.26 8.67 -10.69
N GLU A 38 5.50 9.90 -11.13
CA GLU A 38 6.05 10.20 -12.47
C GLU A 38 7.43 9.56 -12.72
N GLU A 39 8.26 9.43 -11.70
CA GLU A 39 9.57 8.80 -11.84
C GLU A 39 9.55 7.27 -11.72
N PHE A 40 8.48 6.69 -11.18
CA PHE A 40 8.43 5.28 -10.77
C PHE A 40 7.46 4.43 -11.57
N PHE A 41 6.49 5.06 -12.25
CA PHE A 41 5.44 4.33 -12.94
C PHE A 41 5.49 4.53 -14.45
N ASP A 42 5.17 3.47 -15.17
CA ASP A 42 4.87 3.52 -16.60
C ASP A 42 3.36 3.69 -16.76
N PHE A 43 2.93 4.89 -17.12
CA PHE A 43 1.50 5.21 -17.29
C PHE A 43 0.86 4.54 -18.51
N THR A 44 1.62 3.82 -19.33
CA THR A 44 1.06 2.95 -20.36
C THR A 44 0.59 1.62 -19.77
N THR A 45 1.15 1.21 -18.65
CA THR A 45 0.83 0.00 -17.89
C THR A 45 -0.18 0.29 -16.78
N THR A 46 0.12 1.23 -15.91
CA THR A 46 -0.80 1.67 -14.84
C THR A 46 -1.30 3.07 -15.18
N ARG A 47 -2.47 3.15 -15.80
CA ARG A 47 -3.02 4.40 -16.31
C ARG A 47 -3.66 5.23 -15.21
N PRO A 48 -3.51 6.57 -15.27
CA PRO A 48 -4.33 7.46 -14.46
C PRO A 48 -5.82 7.24 -14.74
N LEU A 49 -6.63 7.36 -13.71
CA LEU A 49 -8.07 7.23 -13.79
C LEU A 49 -8.74 8.61 -13.82
N VAL A 50 -9.90 8.68 -14.43
CA VAL A 50 -10.77 9.87 -14.37
C VAL A 50 -11.91 9.55 -13.41
N GLU A 51 -11.96 10.25 -12.30
CA GLU A 51 -13.05 10.16 -11.33
C GLU A 51 -13.97 11.35 -11.43
N GLN A 52 -15.25 11.12 -11.14
CA GLN A 52 -16.23 12.19 -10.99
C GLN A 52 -16.34 12.53 -9.49
N THR A 53 -16.18 13.82 -9.18
CA THR A 53 -16.36 14.31 -7.80
C THR A 53 -17.85 14.38 -7.45
N GLU A 54 -18.16 14.49 -6.17
CA GLU A 54 -19.54 14.67 -5.70
C GLU A 54 -20.19 15.97 -6.28
N ALA A 55 -19.38 16.98 -6.58
CA ALA A 55 -19.84 18.21 -7.24
C ALA A 55 -20.08 18.06 -8.73
N GLY A 56 -19.79 16.88 -9.32
CA GLY A 56 -19.98 16.60 -10.74
C GLY A 56 -18.78 16.94 -11.63
N ASP A 57 -17.73 17.51 -11.09
CA ASP A 57 -16.49 17.79 -11.80
C ASP A 57 -15.67 16.51 -12.04
N ARG A 58 -14.75 16.56 -12.99
CA ARG A 58 -13.84 15.45 -13.28
C ARG A 58 -12.45 15.79 -12.77
N ARG A 59 -11.80 14.82 -12.10
CA ARG A 59 -10.39 14.90 -11.72
C ARG A 59 -9.62 13.71 -12.25
N ILE A 60 -8.31 13.91 -12.50
CA ILE A 60 -7.39 12.82 -12.81
C ILE A 60 -6.81 12.33 -11.48
N VAL A 61 -6.86 11.03 -11.28
CA VAL A 61 -6.22 10.34 -10.15
C VAL A 61 -5.03 9.57 -10.68
N TRP A 62 -3.85 9.94 -10.20
CA TRP A 62 -2.60 9.32 -10.55
C TRP A 62 -2.34 8.09 -9.68
N PRO A 63 -1.63 7.08 -10.17
CA PRO A 63 -1.33 5.86 -9.42
C PRO A 63 -0.19 6.08 -8.44
N ASP A 64 -0.39 6.89 -7.43
CA ASP A 64 0.62 7.26 -6.44
C ASP A 64 0.77 6.19 -5.34
N THR A 65 1.87 6.29 -4.59
CA THR A 65 2.06 5.53 -3.35
C THR A 65 1.81 6.45 -2.16
N GLU A 66 0.85 6.10 -1.33
CA GLU A 66 0.33 6.93 -0.25
C GLU A 66 0.82 6.43 1.12
N LEU A 67 1.26 7.36 1.95
CA LEU A 67 1.57 7.11 3.35
C LEU A 67 0.45 7.64 4.24
N TRP A 68 -0.07 6.77 5.07
CA TRP A 68 -1.11 7.05 6.05
C TRP A 68 -0.61 6.77 7.46
N THR A 69 -1.06 7.54 8.45
CA THR A 69 -0.73 7.32 9.86
C THR A 69 -1.98 7.34 10.72
N ALA A 70 -1.96 6.54 11.78
CA ALA A 70 -3.01 6.53 12.79
C ALA A 70 -2.42 6.30 14.18
N THR A 71 -2.90 7.05 15.15
CA THR A 71 -2.66 6.74 16.55
C THR A 71 -3.60 5.62 16.98
N THR A 72 -3.04 4.58 17.59
CA THR A 72 -3.82 3.45 18.06
C THR A 72 -3.96 3.48 19.60
N SER A 73 -4.91 2.73 20.12
CA SER A 73 -5.05 2.55 21.57
C SER A 73 -3.97 1.64 22.18
N THR A 74 -3.08 1.11 21.36
CA THR A 74 -1.94 0.30 21.78
C THR A 74 -0.70 1.18 21.96
N GLU A 75 0.39 0.63 22.49
CA GLU A 75 1.65 1.34 22.66
C GLU A 75 2.36 1.70 21.34
N ARG A 76 1.83 1.32 20.20
CA ARG A 76 2.46 1.51 18.89
C ARG A 76 1.52 2.20 17.92
N ASP A 77 1.95 3.33 17.41
CA ASP A 77 1.28 3.97 16.28
C ASP A 77 1.44 3.17 14.99
N LEU A 78 0.48 3.35 14.09
CA LEU A 78 0.38 2.64 12.82
C LEU A 78 0.74 3.60 11.69
N ALA A 79 1.68 3.20 10.85
CA ALA A 79 1.91 3.78 9.54
C ALA A 79 1.52 2.74 8.49
N ILE A 80 0.89 3.18 7.39
CA ILE A 80 0.45 2.32 6.31
C ILE A 80 0.94 2.93 5.01
N LEU A 81 1.71 2.17 4.23
CA LEU A 81 2.18 2.56 2.90
C LEU A 81 1.46 1.68 1.89
N VAL A 82 0.63 2.29 1.05
CA VAL A 82 -0.20 1.59 0.07
C VAL A 82 -0.16 2.30 -1.28
N GLY A 83 -0.13 1.55 -2.36
CA GLY A 83 -0.11 2.07 -3.73
C GLY A 83 0.20 0.98 -4.73
N HIS A 84 0.63 1.36 -5.92
CA HIS A 84 1.05 0.42 -6.95
C HIS A 84 2.52 0.02 -6.79
N GLU A 85 2.84 -1.19 -7.24
CA GLU A 85 4.21 -1.65 -7.41
C GLU A 85 4.94 -0.80 -8.47
N PRO A 86 6.16 -0.27 -8.21
CA PRO A 86 6.84 0.58 -9.18
C PRO A 86 7.28 -0.22 -10.41
N HIS A 87 7.21 0.38 -11.59
CA HIS A 87 7.72 -0.20 -12.84
C HIS A 87 9.18 0.16 -13.09
N LEU A 88 9.61 1.31 -12.61
CA LEU A 88 10.90 1.92 -12.91
C LEU A 88 11.63 2.28 -11.61
N ARG A 89 12.95 2.45 -11.71
CA ARG A 89 13.81 2.97 -10.63
C ARG A 89 13.65 2.26 -9.27
N TRP A 90 13.45 0.96 -9.29
CA TRP A 90 13.24 0.13 -8.10
C TRP A 90 14.20 0.43 -6.94
N ARG A 91 15.50 0.61 -7.23
CA ARG A 91 16.49 0.89 -6.18
C ARG A 91 16.28 2.26 -5.51
N THR A 92 15.87 3.26 -6.28
CA THR A 92 15.58 4.59 -5.76
C THR A 92 14.31 4.56 -4.93
N TRP A 93 13.27 3.91 -5.43
CA TRP A 93 12.01 3.73 -4.75
C TRP A 93 12.18 2.96 -3.43
N SER A 94 12.87 1.80 -3.45
CA SER A 94 13.13 1.00 -2.23
C SER A 94 13.92 1.79 -1.19
N ARG A 95 14.91 2.59 -1.63
CA ARG A 95 15.65 3.46 -0.71
C ARG A 95 14.77 4.51 -0.08
N ALA A 96 13.90 5.15 -0.85
CA ALA A 96 12.95 6.14 -0.33
C ALA A 96 12.00 5.53 0.71
N VAL A 97 11.53 4.30 0.49
CA VAL A 97 10.69 3.58 1.48
C VAL A 97 11.47 3.27 2.76
N VAL A 98 12.74 2.85 2.65
CA VAL A 98 13.59 2.59 3.82
C VAL A 98 13.87 3.89 4.60
N GLU A 99 14.24 4.97 3.90
CA GLU A 99 14.46 6.29 4.51
C GLU A 99 13.21 6.81 5.20
N LEU A 100 12.05 6.60 4.60
CA LEU A 100 10.75 6.92 5.19
C LEU A 100 10.52 6.14 6.49
N ALA A 101 10.72 4.82 6.47
CA ALA A 101 10.57 3.98 7.66
C ALA A 101 11.52 4.41 8.80
N GLN A 102 12.75 4.78 8.46
CA GLN A 102 13.73 5.31 9.41
C GLN A 102 13.31 6.67 9.97
N SER A 103 12.80 7.57 9.14
CA SER A 103 12.35 8.91 9.58
C SER A 103 11.16 8.85 10.53
N LEU A 104 10.35 7.80 10.43
CA LEU A 104 9.20 7.54 11.31
C LEU A 104 9.57 6.70 12.55
N ASP A 105 10.84 6.41 12.76
CA ASP A 105 11.33 5.54 13.86
C ASP A 105 10.58 4.20 13.92
N VAL A 106 10.39 3.58 12.74
CA VAL A 106 9.67 2.31 12.62
C VAL A 106 10.47 1.18 13.21
N SER A 107 9.92 0.52 14.23
CA SER A 107 10.54 -0.65 14.90
C SER A 107 10.14 -2.00 14.29
N MET A 108 9.12 -2.02 13.45
CA MET A 108 8.60 -3.25 12.81
C MET A 108 7.97 -2.92 11.46
N VAL A 109 8.33 -3.67 10.43
CA VAL A 109 7.72 -3.60 9.10
C VAL A 109 6.97 -4.89 8.82
N ILE A 110 5.73 -4.79 8.35
CA ILE A 110 4.90 -5.91 7.93
C ILE A 110 4.54 -5.68 6.46
N THR A 111 5.03 -6.56 5.59
CA THR A 111 4.69 -6.53 4.17
C THR A 111 3.55 -7.51 3.91
N LEU A 112 2.45 -7.01 3.38
CA LEU A 112 1.32 -7.83 2.95
C LEU A 112 1.49 -8.22 1.50
N GLY A 113 1.07 -9.44 1.18
CA GLY A 113 1.03 -9.94 -0.18
C GLY A 113 -0.07 -10.99 -0.33
N ALA A 114 -0.51 -11.21 -1.56
CA ALA A 114 -1.49 -12.24 -1.90
C ALA A 114 -1.12 -12.91 -3.22
N LEU A 115 -1.15 -14.24 -3.22
CA LEU A 115 -0.87 -15.05 -4.40
C LEU A 115 -2.11 -15.84 -4.81
N LEU A 116 -2.30 -16.02 -6.11
CA LEU A 116 -3.33 -16.93 -6.63
C LEU A 116 -3.04 -18.35 -6.18
N SER A 117 -4.08 -19.07 -5.81
CA SER A 117 -4.00 -20.46 -5.38
C SER A 117 -5.06 -21.30 -6.07
N ASP A 118 -4.72 -22.53 -6.44
CA ASP A 118 -5.62 -23.51 -7.08
C ASP A 118 -6.53 -24.24 -6.05
N ILE A 119 -6.93 -23.54 -4.99
CA ILE A 119 -7.85 -24.07 -3.98
C ILE A 119 -9.28 -23.56 -4.21
N PRO A 120 -10.31 -24.41 -3.96
CA PRO A 120 -11.69 -23.97 -4.07
C PRO A 120 -11.99 -22.82 -3.11
N HIS A 121 -12.74 -21.82 -3.56
CA HIS A 121 -13.17 -20.67 -2.75
C HIS A 121 -14.00 -21.06 -1.51
N THR A 122 -14.48 -22.29 -1.45
CA THR A 122 -15.22 -22.82 -0.29
C THR A 122 -14.33 -23.25 0.87
N ARG A 123 -13.00 -23.29 0.67
CA ARG A 123 -12.04 -23.59 1.75
C ARG A 123 -11.55 -22.29 2.39
N PRO A 124 -11.22 -22.33 3.68
CA PRO A 124 -10.58 -21.20 4.34
C PRO A 124 -9.27 -20.82 3.63
N THR A 125 -9.06 -19.52 3.44
CA THR A 125 -7.80 -18.99 2.91
C THR A 125 -6.68 -19.25 3.92
N MET A 126 -5.58 -19.83 3.45
CA MET A 126 -4.38 -20.01 4.28
C MET A 126 -3.62 -18.68 4.33
N VAL A 127 -3.28 -18.24 5.54
CA VAL A 127 -2.37 -17.13 5.78
C VAL A 127 -1.06 -17.69 6.31
N THR A 128 0.03 -17.35 5.64
CA THR A 128 1.39 -17.73 6.06
C THR A 128 2.21 -16.46 6.30
N GLY A 129 3.20 -16.55 7.17
CA GLY A 129 4.12 -15.44 7.43
C GLY A 129 5.53 -15.96 7.69
N THR A 130 6.52 -15.15 7.35
CA THR A 130 7.92 -15.32 7.72
C THR A 130 8.37 -14.08 8.48
N ALA A 131 9.28 -14.24 9.41
CA ALA A 131 9.90 -13.13 10.14
C ALA A 131 11.40 -13.32 10.15
N ASP A 132 12.13 -12.22 9.96
CA ASP A 132 13.56 -12.14 10.23
C ASP A 132 13.75 -11.65 11.68
N GLU A 133 14.74 -12.24 12.37
CA GLU A 133 15.12 -11.86 13.76
C GLU A 133 16.01 -10.61 13.78
#